data_18c6b977cd27aeb840bda9403457c30b
#
_entry.id   18c6b977cd27aeb840bda9403457c30b
#
_cell.length_a   1.000
_cell.length_b   1.000
_cell.length_c   1.000
_cell.angle_alpha   90.00
_cell.angle_beta   90.00
_cell.angle_gamma   90.00
#
_symmetry.space_group_name_H-M   'P 1'
#
loop_
_entity.id
_entity.type
_entity.pdbx_description
1 polymer ?
#
loop_
_entity_poly.entity_id
_entity_poly.type
_entity_poly.pdbx_seq_one_letter_code
_entity_poly.pdbx_strand_id
1 'polypeptide(L)'
;MTEWTDDHVAFLIGCSYSFEAELTVAGLPPRHAVLGRNVPMYRTTVPLCPSGVFTGATYVVSMRPYKKQDINRVRRITNRHNNTHGEPIAWGWEAVKALGISDIDEPEWGAPPLTLDGRRFSEAQDDEVPVFWGCGGDEGRTGRFSHGACAWTHAGSGRDE
;
A
#
# COMPACT_ATOMS: atom_id res chain seq x y z
N MET A 1 23.62 -12.46 -19.49
CA MET A 1 22.22 -12.94 -19.40
C MET A 1 21.86 -13.40 -20.80
N THR A 2 21.74 -14.68 -20.99
CA THR A 2 21.46 -15.29 -22.30
C THR A 2 19.99 -15.18 -22.74
N GLU A 3 19.11 -14.79 -21.82
CA GLU A 3 17.66 -14.68 -22.06
C GLU A 3 17.22 -13.26 -22.44
N TRP A 4 18.11 -12.28 -22.37
CA TRP A 4 17.83 -10.90 -22.75
C TRP A 4 18.07 -10.69 -24.23
N THR A 5 17.08 -10.24 -24.98
CA THR A 5 17.14 -9.93 -26.39
C THR A 5 16.86 -8.44 -26.63
N ASP A 6 17.16 -7.95 -27.84
CA ASP A 6 17.05 -6.52 -28.18
C ASP A 6 15.62 -5.97 -28.17
N ASP A 7 14.61 -6.86 -28.20
CA ASP A 7 13.18 -6.52 -28.15
C ASP A 7 12.60 -6.56 -26.71
N HIS A 8 13.41 -6.90 -25.69
CA HIS A 8 12.98 -6.82 -24.31
C HIS A 8 12.88 -5.39 -23.81
N VAL A 9 11.82 -5.11 -23.04
CA VAL A 9 11.62 -3.83 -22.35
C VAL A 9 11.68 -4.06 -20.86
N ALA A 10 12.59 -3.37 -20.17
CA ALA A 10 12.73 -3.42 -18.73
C ALA A 10 11.84 -2.36 -18.07
N PHE A 11 11.19 -2.73 -16.98
CA PHE A 11 10.44 -1.82 -16.12
C PHE A 11 11.08 -1.77 -14.74
N LEU A 12 11.37 -0.57 -14.26
CA LEU A 12 11.77 -0.34 -12.87
C LEU A 12 10.54 0.11 -12.08
N ILE A 13 10.06 -0.75 -11.18
CA ILE A 13 8.86 -0.50 -10.39
C ILE A 13 9.28 -0.19 -8.96
N GLY A 14 8.95 1.02 -8.47
CA GLY A 14 9.14 1.38 -7.08
C GLY A 14 8.16 0.63 -6.17
N CYS A 15 8.53 0.44 -4.91
CA CYS A 15 7.71 -0.25 -3.93
C CYS A 15 7.67 0.47 -2.59
N SER A 16 6.84 -0.01 -1.67
CA SER A 16 6.66 0.58 -0.34
C SER A 16 7.91 0.56 0.55
N TYR A 17 8.89 -0.28 0.24
CA TYR A 17 10.18 -0.27 0.93
C TYR A 17 10.96 1.05 0.78
N SER A 18 10.64 1.85 -0.26
CA SER A 18 11.30 3.14 -0.51
C SER A 18 11.21 4.11 0.66
N PHE A 19 10.14 4.08 1.45
CA PHE A 19 9.93 5.00 2.58
C PHE A 19 10.24 4.38 3.94
N GLU A 20 10.55 3.09 4.04
CA GLU A 20 10.73 2.40 5.32
C GLU A 20 11.95 2.88 6.10
N ALA A 21 13.01 3.26 5.39
CA ALA A 21 14.20 3.84 6.02
C ALA A 21 13.86 5.18 6.72
N GLU A 22 13.10 6.05 6.06
CA GLU A 22 12.69 7.34 6.65
C GLU A 22 11.75 7.15 7.85
N LEU A 23 10.82 6.20 7.77
CA LEU A 23 9.97 5.84 8.91
C LEU A 23 10.80 5.35 10.09
N THR A 24 11.80 4.52 9.84
CA THR A 24 12.70 3.99 10.87
C THR A 24 13.51 5.10 11.54
N VAL A 25 14.10 6.00 10.76
CA VAL A 25 14.85 7.17 11.26
C VAL A 25 13.93 8.08 12.09
N ALA A 26 12.67 8.18 11.70
CA ALA A 26 11.67 8.95 12.44
C ALA A 26 11.16 8.27 13.72
N GLY A 27 11.69 7.10 14.11
CA GLY A 27 11.23 6.35 15.26
C GLY A 27 9.89 5.63 15.08
N LEU A 28 9.53 5.37 13.82
CA LEU A 28 8.31 4.66 13.40
C LEU A 28 8.68 3.42 12.56
N PRO A 29 9.57 2.54 13.05
CA PRO A 29 10.01 1.40 12.25
C PRO A 29 8.84 0.48 11.89
N PRO A 30 8.75 0.03 10.62
CA PRO A 30 7.74 -0.94 10.23
C PRO A 30 7.85 -2.23 11.05
N ARG A 31 6.73 -2.70 11.59
CA ARG A 31 6.68 -3.85 12.49
C ARG A 31 7.28 -5.12 11.89
N HIS A 32 6.97 -5.40 10.64
CA HIS A 32 7.49 -6.58 9.94
C HIS A 32 9.02 -6.55 9.85
N ALA A 33 9.63 -5.37 9.64
CA ALA A 33 11.09 -5.22 9.63
C ALA A 33 11.70 -5.47 11.02
N VAL A 34 11.07 -4.96 12.09
CA VAL A 34 11.49 -5.21 13.48
C VAL A 34 11.45 -6.70 13.82
N LEU A 35 10.44 -7.43 13.32
CA LEU A 35 10.27 -8.85 13.56
C LEU A 35 11.02 -9.75 12.55
N GLY A 36 11.77 -9.17 11.60
CA GLY A 36 12.47 -9.93 10.55
C GLY A 36 11.54 -10.74 9.65
N ARG A 37 10.35 -10.22 9.35
CA ARG A 37 9.31 -10.89 8.58
C ARG A 37 8.99 -10.12 7.29
N ASN A 38 8.31 -10.77 6.35
CA ASN A 38 7.79 -10.08 5.17
C ASN A 38 6.54 -9.28 5.51
N VAL A 39 6.37 -8.14 4.82
CA VAL A 39 5.18 -7.30 4.99
C VAL A 39 3.92 -8.07 4.58
N PRO A 40 2.85 -8.04 5.38
CA PRO A 40 1.57 -8.64 5.00
C PRO A 40 0.92 -7.85 3.86
N MET A 41 0.39 -8.58 2.89
CA MET A 41 -0.29 -8.02 1.73
C MET A 41 -1.63 -8.69 1.51
N TYR A 42 -2.62 -7.90 1.10
CA TYR A 42 -4.02 -8.33 0.97
C TYR A 42 -4.56 -7.95 -0.40
N ARG A 43 -5.32 -8.85 -0.98
CA ARG A 43 -6.16 -8.56 -2.13
C ARG A 43 -7.40 -7.81 -1.64
N THR A 44 -7.73 -6.72 -2.31
CA THR A 44 -8.93 -5.95 -1.99
C THR A 44 -10.06 -6.25 -2.98
N THR A 45 -11.26 -5.77 -2.66
CA THR A 45 -12.39 -5.76 -3.59
C THR A 45 -12.42 -4.49 -4.46
N VAL A 46 -11.50 -3.56 -4.25
CA VAL A 46 -11.43 -2.30 -5.00
C VAL A 46 -10.91 -2.58 -6.41
N PRO A 47 -11.68 -2.31 -7.46
CA PRO A 47 -11.27 -2.62 -8.82
C PRO A 47 -10.16 -1.69 -9.30
N LEU A 48 -9.23 -2.25 -10.08
CA LEU A 48 -8.32 -1.48 -10.90
C LEU A 48 -9.01 -1.00 -12.19
N CYS A 49 -8.53 0.13 -12.73
CA CYS A 49 -8.98 0.59 -14.04
C CYS A 49 -8.62 -0.42 -15.12
N PRO A 50 -9.57 -0.84 -15.95
CA PRO A 50 -9.27 -1.67 -17.10
C PRO A 50 -8.31 -0.98 -18.07
N SER A 51 -7.33 -1.71 -18.59
CA SER A 51 -6.39 -1.23 -19.59
C SER A 51 -6.10 -2.30 -20.63
N GLY A 52 -6.60 -2.15 -21.84
CA GLY A 52 -6.47 -3.14 -22.92
C GLY A 52 -7.04 -4.50 -22.50
N VAL A 53 -6.20 -5.53 -22.53
CA VAL A 53 -6.57 -6.90 -22.14
C VAL A 53 -6.60 -7.13 -20.63
N PHE A 54 -6.09 -6.19 -19.86
CA PHE A 54 -6.06 -6.28 -18.39
C PHE A 54 -7.36 -5.76 -17.81
N THR A 55 -8.27 -6.69 -17.48
CA THR A 55 -9.60 -6.39 -16.93
C THR A 55 -9.87 -7.25 -15.69
N GLY A 56 -10.78 -6.79 -14.84
CA GLY A 56 -11.22 -7.54 -13.65
C GLY A 56 -10.20 -7.68 -12.52
N ALA A 57 -9.06 -6.99 -12.61
CA ALA A 57 -8.09 -6.96 -11.53
C ALA A 57 -8.52 -6.03 -10.40
N THR A 58 -8.05 -6.31 -9.18
CA THR A 58 -8.28 -5.49 -7.99
C THR A 58 -6.97 -5.02 -7.37
N TYR A 59 -7.03 -3.98 -6.56
CA TYR A 59 -5.87 -3.50 -5.82
C TYR A 59 -5.35 -4.56 -4.87
N VAL A 60 -4.02 -4.61 -4.73
CA VAL A 60 -3.32 -5.29 -3.64
C VAL A 60 -2.74 -4.21 -2.75
N VAL A 61 -2.93 -4.36 -1.45
CA VAL A 61 -2.41 -3.43 -0.44
C VAL A 61 -1.43 -4.12 0.49
N SER A 62 -0.40 -3.40 0.90
CA SER A 62 0.46 -3.82 2.02
C SER A 62 0.02 -3.13 3.30
N MET A 63 0.16 -3.81 4.44
CA MET A 63 -0.30 -3.28 5.72
C MET A 63 0.86 -3.17 6.73
N ARG A 64 0.81 -2.09 7.52
CA ARG A 64 1.69 -1.89 8.67
C ARG A 64 0.88 -1.36 9.84
N PRO A 65 1.02 -1.94 11.04
CA PRO A 65 0.39 -1.41 12.25
C PRO A 65 1.08 -0.13 12.70
N TYR A 66 0.29 0.88 13.08
CA TYR A 66 0.76 2.09 13.72
C TYR A 66 -0.24 2.56 14.77
N LYS A 67 0.23 3.30 15.77
CA LYS A 67 -0.65 3.96 16.75
C LYS A 67 -1.48 5.05 16.05
N LYS A 68 -2.73 5.20 16.45
CA LYS A 68 -3.64 6.22 15.89
C LYS A 68 -3.04 7.61 15.89
N GLN A 69 -2.33 7.98 16.96
CA GLN A 69 -1.68 9.29 17.11
C GLN A 69 -0.55 9.53 16.09
N ASP A 70 0.09 8.46 15.59
CA ASP A 70 1.23 8.54 14.68
C ASP A 70 0.83 8.58 13.19
N ILE A 71 -0.44 8.32 12.86
CA ILE A 71 -0.91 8.25 11.47
C ILE A 71 -0.57 9.51 10.67
N ASN A 72 -0.83 10.69 11.23
CA ASN A 72 -0.52 11.95 10.55
C ASN A 72 0.98 12.15 10.31
N ARG A 73 1.82 11.61 11.19
CA ARG A 73 3.27 11.65 11.04
C ARG A 73 3.73 10.66 9.96
N VAL A 74 3.19 9.45 9.97
CA VAL A 74 3.42 8.43 8.93
C VAL A 74 3.05 9.01 7.55
N ARG A 75 1.86 9.57 7.39
CA ARG A 75 1.38 10.18 6.16
C ARG A 75 2.33 11.26 5.63
N ARG A 76 2.75 12.20 6.47
CA ARG A 76 3.68 13.27 6.07
C ARG A 76 5.03 12.76 5.61
N ILE A 77 5.53 11.69 6.21
CA ILE A 77 6.80 11.07 5.81
C ILE A 77 6.64 10.40 4.45
N THR A 78 5.65 9.53 4.32
CA THR A 78 5.48 8.70 3.12
C THR A 78 4.97 9.49 1.91
N ASN A 79 4.28 10.62 2.12
CA ASN A 79 3.84 11.51 1.03
C ASN A 79 4.99 12.01 0.13
N ARG A 80 6.22 12.02 0.63
CA ARG A 80 7.39 12.41 -0.18
C ARG A 80 7.75 11.37 -1.25
N HIS A 81 7.23 10.17 -1.13
CA HIS A 81 7.48 9.03 -2.01
C HIS A 81 6.36 8.79 -3.03
N ASN A 82 5.80 9.87 -3.59
CA ASN A 82 4.68 9.83 -4.54
C ASN A 82 4.99 9.03 -5.82
N ASN A 83 6.27 8.92 -6.18
CA ASN A 83 6.69 8.12 -7.34
C ASN A 83 6.65 6.60 -7.07
N THR A 84 6.32 6.20 -5.84
CA THR A 84 6.12 4.80 -5.44
C THR A 84 4.69 4.60 -4.93
N HIS A 85 4.49 4.60 -3.62
CA HIS A 85 3.15 4.42 -3.03
C HIS A 85 2.58 5.70 -2.37
N GLY A 86 3.43 6.70 -2.11
CA GLY A 86 3.00 7.90 -1.43
C GLY A 86 2.48 7.64 -0.02
N GLU A 87 1.48 8.41 0.39
CA GLU A 87 0.83 8.20 1.68
C GLU A 87 -0.12 6.98 1.68
N PRO A 88 -0.48 6.49 2.89
CA PRO A 88 -1.47 5.41 3.01
C PRO A 88 -2.79 5.77 2.35
N ILE A 89 -3.39 4.80 1.69
CA ILE A 89 -4.70 4.95 1.05
C ILE A 89 -5.87 4.78 2.02
N ALA A 90 -5.65 4.02 3.10
CA ALA A 90 -6.66 3.77 4.13
C ALA A 90 -6.00 3.40 5.47
N TRP A 91 -6.71 3.60 6.57
CA TRP A 91 -6.27 3.21 7.91
C TRP A 91 -7.44 2.99 8.86
N GLY A 92 -7.18 2.26 9.93
CA GLY A 92 -8.18 1.93 10.94
C GLY A 92 -8.95 0.65 10.64
N TRP A 93 -9.67 0.16 11.60
CA TRP A 93 -10.41 -1.11 11.50
C TRP A 93 -11.57 -1.05 10.50
N GLU A 94 -12.17 0.11 10.31
CA GLU A 94 -13.20 0.30 9.29
C GLU A 94 -12.64 0.16 7.87
N ALA A 95 -11.35 0.47 7.68
CA ALA A 95 -10.68 0.29 6.38
C ALA A 95 -10.55 -1.18 5.99
N VAL A 96 -10.41 -2.10 6.95
CA VAL A 96 -10.37 -3.56 6.70
C VAL A 96 -11.64 -3.99 5.95
N LYS A 97 -12.80 -3.56 6.45
CA LYS A 97 -14.10 -3.86 5.82
C LYS A 97 -14.26 -3.14 4.48
N ALA A 98 -13.89 -1.85 4.43
CA ALA A 98 -14.02 -1.04 3.21
C ALA A 98 -13.16 -1.57 2.06
N LEU A 99 -12.01 -2.15 2.36
CA LEU A 99 -11.11 -2.80 1.39
C LEU A 99 -11.55 -4.22 1.03
N GLY A 100 -12.54 -4.79 1.73
CA GLY A 100 -13.03 -6.15 1.52
C GLY A 100 -12.06 -7.22 2.01
N ILE A 101 -11.20 -6.90 2.99
CA ILE A 101 -10.29 -7.85 3.62
C ILE A 101 -11.08 -8.69 4.62
N SER A 102 -11.11 -10.01 4.41
CA SER A 102 -11.91 -10.94 5.22
C SER A 102 -11.28 -11.23 6.58
N ASP A 103 -9.98 -11.44 6.60
CA ASP A 103 -9.21 -11.70 7.82
C ASP A 103 -7.86 -10.97 7.74
N ILE A 104 -7.63 -10.07 8.70
CA ILE A 104 -6.38 -9.31 8.76
C ILE A 104 -5.19 -10.16 9.21
N ASP A 105 -5.44 -11.25 9.90
CA ASP A 105 -4.38 -12.14 10.38
C ASP A 105 -3.98 -13.19 9.34
N GLU A 106 -4.73 -13.28 8.22
CA GLU A 106 -4.47 -14.22 7.14
C GLU A 106 -4.23 -13.49 5.80
N PRO A 107 -3.05 -12.86 5.63
CA PRO A 107 -2.71 -12.20 4.37
C PRO A 107 -2.53 -13.20 3.24
N GLU A 108 -2.91 -12.84 2.02
CA GLU A 108 -2.66 -13.67 0.84
C GLU A 108 -1.18 -13.82 0.54
N TRP A 109 -0.37 -12.81 0.90
CA TRP A 109 1.08 -12.84 0.72
C TRP A 109 1.78 -12.19 1.91
N GLY A 110 3.03 -12.58 2.10
CA GLY A 110 3.85 -12.10 3.21
C GLY A 110 3.64 -12.95 4.47
N ALA A 111 3.88 -12.34 5.62
CA ALA A 111 3.73 -13.01 6.90
C ALA A 111 2.54 -12.45 7.68
N PRO A 112 1.80 -13.28 8.44
CA PRO A 112 0.74 -12.79 9.31
C PRO A 112 1.23 -11.65 10.20
N PRO A 113 0.45 -10.57 10.36
CA PRO A 113 0.83 -9.49 11.24
C PRO A 113 0.74 -9.93 12.69
N LEU A 114 1.75 -9.55 13.48
CA LEU A 114 1.80 -9.84 14.90
C LEU A 114 1.99 -8.56 15.69
N THR A 115 1.59 -8.60 16.94
CA THR A 115 1.99 -7.63 17.95
C THR A 115 3.48 -7.81 18.30
N LEU A 116 4.10 -6.88 19.01
CA LEU A 116 5.50 -7.02 19.43
C LEU A 116 5.73 -8.17 20.40
N ASP A 117 4.70 -8.57 21.14
CA ASP A 117 4.71 -9.72 22.04
C ASP A 117 4.29 -11.04 21.37
N GLY A 118 4.10 -11.03 20.05
CA GLY A 118 3.88 -12.23 19.24
C GLY A 118 2.43 -12.71 19.17
N ARG A 119 1.45 -11.96 19.69
CA ARG A 119 0.02 -12.27 19.53
C ARG A 119 -0.47 -11.91 18.12
N ARG A 120 -1.64 -12.42 17.73
CA ARG A 120 -2.34 -11.99 16.51
C ARG A 120 -2.64 -10.49 16.55
N PHE A 121 -2.52 -9.83 15.43
CA PHE A 121 -2.78 -8.38 15.38
C PHE A 121 -4.25 -8.04 15.62
N SER A 122 -5.18 -8.88 15.20
CA SER A 122 -6.61 -8.70 15.49
C SER A 122 -6.94 -8.72 16.99
N GLU A 123 -6.11 -9.36 17.80
CA GLU A 123 -6.25 -9.45 19.24
C GLU A 123 -5.57 -8.28 19.99
N ALA A 124 -4.88 -7.40 19.26
CA ALA A 124 -4.25 -6.24 19.84
C ALA A 124 -5.32 -5.30 20.40
N GLN A 125 -5.29 -5.08 21.72
CA GLN A 125 -6.19 -4.14 22.42
C GLN A 125 -5.61 -2.73 22.50
N ASP A 126 -4.50 -2.49 21.82
CA ASP A 126 -3.74 -1.26 21.89
C ASP A 126 -4.33 -0.18 20.97
N ASP A 127 -3.83 1.05 21.08
CA ASP A 127 -4.16 2.18 20.19
C ASP A 127 -3.68 1.98 18.74
N GLU A 128 -3.21 0.79 18.40
CA GLU A 128 -2.71 0.46 17.08
C GLU A 128 -3.84 0.11 16.12
N VAL A 129 -3.68 0.56 14.90
CA VAL A 129 -4.62 0.29 13.82
C VAL A 129 -3.86 -0.12 12.56
N PRO A 130 -4.48 -0.90 11.69
CA PRO A 130 -3.90 -1.22 10.39
C PRO A 130 -3.84 0.02 9.52
N VAL A 131 -2.73 0.19 8.80
CA VAL A 131 -2.48 1.27 7.85
C VAL A 131 -2.07 0.64 6.53
N PHE A 132 -2.77 0.99 5.45
CA PHE A 132 -2.67 0.32 4.16
C PHE A 132 -2.07 1.20 3.08
N TRP A 133 -1.12 0.64 2.32
CA TRP A 133 -0.55 1.25 1.12
C TRP A 133 -0.88 0.39 -0.09
N GLY A 134 -1.31 1.03 -1.16
CA GLY A 134 -1.60 0.39 -2.44
C GLY A 134 -0.91 1.10 -3.59
N CYS A 135 -0.82 0.44 -4.73
CA CYS A 135 -0.44 1.10 -5.97
C CYS A 135 -1.61 1.95 -6.44
N GLY A 136 -1.66 3.19 -6.02
CA GLY A 136 -2.67 4.15 -6.46
C GLY A 136 -1.98 5.46 -6.77
N GLY A 137 -2.15 5.95 -8.00
CA GLY A 137 -1.77 7.31 -8.34
C GLY A 137 -2.52 8.32 -7.47
N ASP A 138 -2.27 9.57 -7.71
CA ASP A 138 -2.61 10.80 -6.99
C ASP A 138 -4.06 10.97 -6.44
N GLU A 139 -4.93 10.00 -6.61
CA GLU A 139 -6.34 10.05 -6.18
C GLU A 139 -6.56 9.75 -4.68
N GLY A 140 -5.54 9.33 -3.95
CA GLY A 140 -5.58 9.10 -2.49
C GLY A 140 -5.57 10.35 -1.62
N ARG A 141 -5.63 11.54 -2.18
CA ARG A 141 -5.51 12.82 -1.44
C ARG A 141 -6.69 13.18 -0.54
N THR A 142 -7.77 12.47 -0.65
CA THR A 142 -8.93 12.71 0.22
C THR A 142 -9.38 11.40 0.84
N GLY A 143 -9.04 11.10 2.06
CA GLY A 143 -9.40 9.93 2.85
C GLY A 143 -10.85 9.43 2.80
N ARG A 144 -11.44 9.42 1.62
CA ARG A 144 -12.73 8.84 1.28
C ARG A 144 -12.57 8.07 -0.03
N PHE A 145 -12.65 6.75 0.04
CA PHE A 145 -13.01 5.96 -1.12
C PHE A 145 -14.40 6.38 -1.59
N SER A 146 -14.46 7.34 -2.52
CA SER A 146 -15.68 7.54 -3.28
C SER A 146 -15.77 6.42 -4.30
N HIS A 147 -16.79 5.60 -4.18
CA HIS A 147 -17.14 4.61 -5.18
C HIS A 147 -17.40 5.32 -6.51
N GLY A 148 -16.50 5.13 -7.47
CA GLY A 148 -16.68 5.53 -8.85
C GLY A 148 -15.93 6.77 -9.24
N ALA A 149 -14.77 6.56 -9.80
CA ALA A 149 -14.24 7.19 -11.02
C ALA A 149 -12.78 6.81 -11.18
N CYS A 150 -12.51 5.88 -12.06
CA CYS A 150 -11.20 5.73 -12.68
C CYS A 150 -10.94 6.93 -13.59
N ALA A 151 -10.45 8.02 -13.06
CA ALA A 151 -10.00 9.15 -13.87
C ALA A 151 -8.50 9.06 -14.12
N TRP A 152 -8.09 8.18 -15.02
CA TRP A 152 -6.83 8.33 -15.73
C TRP A 152 -7.05 9.37 -16.81
N THR A 153 -6.82 10.63 -16.52
CA THR A 153 -6.62 11.63 -17.58
C THR A 153 -5.27 11.33 -18.22
N HIS A 154 -5.28 10.83 -19.42
CA HIS A 154 -4.13 10.88 -20.32
C HIS A 154 -3.73 12.34 -20.42
N ALA A 155 -2.56 12.70 -19.87
CA ALA A 155 -1.87 13.90 -20.29
C ALA A 155 -1.51 13.68 -21.76
N GLY A 156 -2.32 14.26 -22.64
CA GLY A 156 -2.09 14.25 -24.05
C GLY A 156 -0.72 14.84 -24.35
N SER A 157 0.10 14.08 -25.04
CA SER A 157 1.28 14.60 -25.71
C SER A 157 0.84 15.58 -26.80
N GLY A 158 0.66 16.83 -26.42
CA GLY A 158 0.63 17.93 -27.38
C GLY A 158 2.05 18.09 -27.93
N ARG A 159 2.31 17.51 -29.08
CA ARG A 159 3.34 18.01 -29.98
C ARG A 159 2.63 18.99 -30.89
N ASP A 160 2.77 20.24 -30.61
CA ASP A 160 2.54 21.28 -31.59
C ASP A 160 3.84 21.50 -32.36
N GLU A 161 3.67 21.63 -33.65
CA GLU A 161 4.65 21.84 -34.72
C GLU A 161 5.50 23.10 -34.57
#